data_663057286daa536096446c6f6e5f54a9
#
_entry.id   663057286daa536096446c6f6e5f54a9
#
_cell.length_a   1.000
_cell.length_b   1.000
_cell.length_c   1.000
_cell.angle_alpha   90.00
_cell.angle_beta   90.00
_cell.angle_gamma   90.00
#
_symmetry.space_group_name_H-M   'P 1'
#
loop_
_entity.id
_entity.type
_entity.pdbx_description
1 polymer ?
#
loop_
_entity_poly.entity_id
_entity_poly.type
_entity_poly.pdbx_seq_one_letter_code
_entity_poly.pdbx_strand_id
1 'polypeptide(L)'
;MISSELLYSSVNTSEFNPEKLSTEDSKVVVRTRQDVTETQLDTAIWLWFMGMDAVSICTLASAALEILTQLGKKTGKSSHIYNKEMHKLLGKKLKMAPNFFKHASTDPNHVLKFAPAVNEFLLIDALNLYGKIYGSLSPLMNTFRAWFVVVRGRGRMRSEELQIMLPQGALIEDLIKLSRREFIEKVFPAFREE
;
A
#
# COMPACT_ATOMS: atom_id res chain seq x y z
N MET A 1 34.62 -4.14 -5.05
CA MET A 1 33.63 -3.23 -5.66
C MET A 1 33.67 -3.46 -7.15
N ILE A 2 32.68 -4.16 -7.70
CA ILE A 2 32.51 -4.31 -9.16
C ILE A 2 31.90 -3.00 -9.62
N SER A 3 32.59 -2.28 -10.52
CA SER A 3 32.12 -1.00 -11.04
C SER A 3 30.80 -1.20 -11.77
N SER A 4 29.81 -0.36 -11.46
CA SER A 4 28.49 -0.38 -12.09
C SER A 4 28.53 -0.23 -13.62
N GLU A 5 29.60 0.35 -14.16
CA GLU A 5 29.83 0.49 -15.60
C GLU A 5 30.05 -0.87 -16.31
N LEU A 6 30.63 -1.88 -15.63
CA LEU A 6 30.82 -3.21 -16.18
C LEU A 6 29.53 -4.01 -16.37
N LEU A 7 28.47 -3.72 -15.58
CA LEU A 7 27.19 -4.40 -15.69
C LEU A 7 26.34 -3.88 -16.88
N TYR A 8 26.48 -2.61 -17.24
CA TYR A 8 25.71 -2.01 -18.34
C TYR A 8 26.41 -2.10 -19.70
N SER A 9 27.74 -2.21 -19.72
CA SER A 9 28.51 -2.33 -20.98
C SER A 9 28.36 -3.68 -21.69
N SER A 10 27.82 -4.69 -21.01
CA SER A 10 27.56 -6.02 -21.58
C SER A 10 26.14 -6.20 -22.13
N VAL A 11 25.23 -5.26 -21.89
CA VAL A 11 23.86 -5.32 -22.43
C VAL A 11 23.78 -4.48 -23.70
N ASN A 12 23.89 -5.13 -24.84
CA ASN A 12 23.66 -4.48 -26.12
C ASN A 12 22.18 -4.23 -26.31
N THR A 13 21.71 -3.04 -25.93
CA THR A 13 20.28 -2.66 -26.00
C THR A 13 19.74 -2.62 -27.43
N SER A 14 20.60 -2.60 -28.45
CA SER A 14 20.19 -2.69 -29.85
C SER A 14 19.74 -4.10 -30.24
N GLU A 15 20.07 -5.11 -29.42
CA GLU A 15 19.68 -6.51 -29.64
C GLU A 15 18.51 -6.94 -28.74
N PHE A 16 17.96 -6.05 -27.91
CA PHE A 16 16.76 -6.36 -27.13
C PHE A 16 15.59 -6.56 -28.10
N ASN A 17 15.36 -7.80 -28.46
CA ASN A 17 14.17 -8.21 -29.19
C ASN A 17 13.23 -8.94 -28.21
N PRO A 18 12.11 -8.33 -27.83
CA PRO A 18 11.14 -8.96 -26.93
C PRO A 18 10.59 -10.29 -27.44
N GLU A 19 10.66 -10.54 -28.76
CA GLU A 19 10.26 -11.81 -29.38
C GLU A 19 11.26 -12.96 -29.12
N LYS A 20 12.49 -12.63 -28.68
CA LYS A 20 13.54 -13.62 -28.34
C LYS A 20 13.61 -13.92 -26.83
N LEU A 21 12.75 -13.34 -26.02
CA LEU A 21 12.62 -13.72 -24.61
C LEU A 21 12.24 -15.21 -24.53
N SER A 22 12.79 -15.92 -23.53
CA SER A 22 12.43 -17.32 -23.31
C SER A 22 10.92 -17.48 -23.16
N THR A 23 10.39 -18.66 -23.47
CA THR A 23 8.95 -18.93 -23.38
C THR A 23 8.34 -18.68 -21.99
N GLU A 24 9.15 -18.69 -20.93
CA GLU A 24 8.73 -18.29 -19.58
C GLU A 24 8.72 -16.78 -19.39
N ASP A 25 9.68 -16.05 -19.97
CA ASP A 25 9.81 -14.60 -19.87
C ASP A 25 8.94 -13.83 -20.87
N SER A 26 8.51 -14.50 -21.95
CA SER A 26 7.67 -13.89 -23.01
C SER A 26 6.18 -13.95 -22.72
N LYS A 27 5.77 -14.45 -21.55
CA LYS A 27 4.37 -14.53 -21.17
C LYS A 27 3.78 -13.13 -20.98
N VAL A 28 2.98 -12.69 -21.94
CA VAL A 28 2.25 -11.43 -21.83
C VAL A 28 1.34 -11.48 -20.61
N VAL A 29 1.57 -10.57 -19.66
CA VAL A 29 0.76 -10.44 -18.46
C VAL A 29 -0.37 -9.46 -18.73
N VAL A 30 -1.60 -9.96 -18.81
CA VAL A 30 -2.80 -9.11 -18.92
C VAL A 30 -3.27 -8.76 -17.50
N ARG A 31 -3.41 -7.46 -17.22
CA ARG A 31 -3.85 -6.96 -15.91
C ARG A 31 -4.89 -5.86 -16.08
N THR A 32 -5.95 -5.93 -15.31
CA THR A 32 -6.92 -4.83 -15.15
C THR A 32 -6.37 -3.78 -14.17
N ARG A 33 -7.02 -2.61 -14.10
CA ARG A 33 -6.71 -1.60 -13.08
C ARG A 33 -6.99 -2.12 -11.67
N GLN A 34 -7.98 -3.00 -11.51
CA GLN A 34 -8.26 -3.67 -10.24
C GLN A 34 -7.10 -4.56 -9.83
N ASP A 35 -6.66 -5.47 -10.72
CA ASP A 35 -5.54 -6.40 -10.44
C ASP A 35 -4.26 -5.66 -10.06
N VAL A 36 -3.93 -4.58 -10.81
CA VAL A 36 -2.74 -3.77 -10.52
C VAL A 36 -2.84 -3.12 -9.15
N THR A 37 -4.00 -2.53 -8.83
CA THR A 37 -4.20 -1.82 -7.57
C THR A 37 -4.18 -2.79 -6.38
N GLU A 38 -4.84 -3.94 -6.53
CA GLU A 38 -4.88 -5.00 -5.52
C GLU A 38 -3.46 -5.54 -5.25
N THR A 39 -2.74 -5.91 -6.30
CA THR A 39 -1.36 -6.39 -6.18
C THR A 39 -0.45 -5.37 -5.49
N GLN A 40 -0.56 -4.07 -5.85
CA GLN A 40 0.24 -3.02 -5.23
C GLN A 40 -0.09 -2.86 -3.74
N LEU A 41 -1.37 -2.88 -3.37
CA LEU A 41 -1.81 -2.74 -1.99
C LEU A 41 -1.41 -3.95 -1.16
N ASP A 42 -1.66 -5.16 -1.65
CA ASP A 42 -1.31 -6.38 -0.94
C ASP A 42 0.21 -6.48 -0.73
N THR A 43 1.01 -6.17 -1.76
CA THR A 43 2.46 -6.13 -1.63
C THR A 43 2.90 -5.08 -0.60
N ALA A 44 2.36 -3.87 -0.65
CA ALA A 44 2.71 -2.81 0.30
C ALA A 44 2.33 -3.17 1.75
N ILE A 45 1.17 -3.79 1.95
CA ILE A 45 0.70 -4.25 3.27
C ILE A 45 1.59 -5.37 3.79
N TRP A 46 1.94 -6.35 2.93
CA TRP A 46 2.86 -7.42 3.31
C TRP A 46 4.22 -6.87 3.75
N LEU A 47 4.83 -6.01 2.94
CA LEU A 47 6.09 -5.34 3.29
C LEU A 47 5.99 -4.58 4.62
N TRP A 48 4.84 -3.93 4.87
CA TRP A 48 4.60 -3.19 6.09
C TRP A 48 4.51 -4.09 7.33
N PHE A 49 3.79 -5.22 7.25
CA PHE A 49 3.72 -6.20 8.35
C PHE A 49 5.09 -6.83 8.63
N MET A 50 5.88 -7.08 7.60
CA MET A 50 7.23 -7.63 7.73
C MET A 50 8.28 -6.60 8.19
N GLY A 51 7.90 -5.34 8.39
CA GLY A 51 8.83 -4.28 8.80
C GLY A 51 9.90 -3.95 7.76
N MET A 52 9.58 -4.14 6.48
CA MET A 52 10.51 -3.94 5.37
C MET A 52 10.60 -2.47 4.93
N ASP A 53 11.22 -2.21 3.77
CA ASP A 53 11.58 -0.87 3.31
C ASP A 53 10.39 0.08 3.19
N ALA A 54 10.45 1.18 3.95
CA ALA A 54 9.39 2.16 4.03
C ALA A 54 9.20 2.98 2.74
N VAL A 55 10.23 3.13 1.93
CA VAL A 55 10.17 3.86 0.64
C VAL A 55 9.38 3.03 -0.38
N SER A 56 9.66 1.73 -0.46
CA SER A 56 8.91 0.79 -1.31
C SER A 56 7.43 0.74 -0.93
N ILE A 57 7.12 0.66 0.38
CA ILE A 57 5.75 0.70 0.88
C ILE A 57 5.05 1.99 0.45
N CYS A 58 5.69 3.14 0.66
CA CYS A 58 5.15 4.44 0.28
C CYS A 58 4.87 4.53 -1.22
N THR A 59 5.80 4.05 -2.04
CA THR A 59 5.71 4.10 -3.50
C THR A 59 4.54 3.27 -4.01
N LEU A 60 4.41 2.01 -3.55
CA LEU A 60 3.31 1.12 -3.95
C LEU A 60 1.95 1.66 -3.47
N ALA A 61 1.84 2.02 -2.19
CA ALA A 61 0.60 2.55 -1.62
C ALA A 61 0.13 3.83 -2.33
N SER A 62 1.07 4.75 -2.64
CA SER A 62 0.74 6.00 -3.33
C SER A 62 0.36 5.78 -4.80
N ALA A 63 1.00 4.83 -5.50
CA ALA A 63 0.64 4.49 -6.87
C ALA A 63 -0.78 3.91 -6.95
N ALA A 64 -1.10 2.97 -6.04
CA ALA A 64 -2.45 2.43 -5.92
C ALA A 64 -3.49 3.52 -5.62
N LEU A 65 -3.20 4.39 -4.63
CA LEU A 65 -4.10 5.48 -4.24
C LEU A 65 -4.33 6.48 -5.38
N GLU A 66 -3.34 6.73 -6.22
CA GLU A 66 -3.48 7.60 -7.40
C GLU A 66 -4.45 7.00 -8.43
N ILE A 67 -4.29 5.72 -8.77
CA ILE A 67 -5.22 5.00 -9.66
C ILE A 67 -6.64 5.05 -9.09
N LEU A 68 -6.80 4.72 -7.82
CA LEU A 68 -8.11 4.73 -7.14
C LEU A 68 -8.74 6.13 -7.12
N THR A 69 -7.93 7.17 -6.92
CA THR A 69 -8.41 8.56 -6.92
C THR A 69 -8.93 8.95 -8.31
N GLN A 70 -8.26 8.54 -9.37
CA GLN A 70 -8.71 8.80 -10.74
C GLN A 70 -10.00 8.04 -11.08
N LEU A 71 -10.11 6.78 -10.66
CA LEU A 71 -11.32 5.98 -10.83
C LEU A 71 -12.47 6.51 -9.98
N GLY A 72 -12.19 6.87 -8.74
CA GLY A 72 -13.17 7.44 -7.81
C GLY A 72 -13.81 8.73 -8.31
N LYS A 73 -13.03 9.62 -8.95
CA LYS A 73 -13.56 10.84 -9.58
C LYS A 73 -14.64 10.55 -10.61
N LYS A 74 -14.48 9.46 -11.39
CA LYS A 74 -15.47 9.06 -12.41
C LYS A 74 -16.75 8.48 -11.80
N THR A 75 -16.69 7.96 -10.57
CA THR A 75 -17.81 7.28 -9.90
C THR A 75 -18.36 8.08 -8.70
N GLY A 76 -17.94 9.34 -8.53
CA GLY A 76 -18.36 10.19 -7.41
C GLY A 76 -17.82 9.74 -6.04
N LYS A 77 -16.83 8.86 -6.02
CA LYS A 77 -16.20 8.33 -4.79
C LYS A 77 -14.89 9.07 -4.52
N SER A 78 -14.65 9.45 -3.28
CA SER A 78 -13.47 10.22 -2.90
C SER A 78 -12.68 9.58 -1.76
N SER A 79 -11.38 9.80 -1.80
CA SER A 79 -10.45 9.52 -0.71
C SER A 79 -10.70 10.47 0.46
N HIS A 80 -10.47 10.00 1.70
CA HIS A 80 -10.55 10.85 2.88
C HIS A 80 -9.37 11.82 2.97
N ILE A 81 -8.17 11.38 2.59
CA ILE A 81 -6.95 12.22 2.56
C ILE A 81 -7.09 13.37 1.54
N TYR A 82 -7.86 13.14 0.48
CA TYR A 82 -8.12 14.14 -0.55
C TYR A 82 -9.39 14.95 -0.33
N ASN A 83 -10.10 14.78 0.81
CA ASN A 83 -11.15 15.73 1.16
C ASN A 83 -10.54 17.10 1.50
N LYS A 84 -11.30 18.18 1.31
CA LYS A 84 -10.79 19.56 1.41
C LYS A 84 -10.12 19.86 2.76
N GLU A 85 -10.63 19.33 3.85
CA GLU A 85 -10.15 19.63 5.22
C GLU A 85 -8.86 18.87 5.54
N MET A 86 -8.82 17.56 5.29
CA MET A 86 -7.62 16.74 5.49
C MET A 86 -6.51 17.10 4.52
N HIS A 87 -6.87 17.47 3.28
CA HIS A 87 -5.89 17.97 2.31
C HIS A 87 -5.25 19.29 2.76
N LYS A 88 -6.01 20.16 3.41
CA LYS A 88 -5.50 21.42 3.97
C LYS A 88 -4.52 21.19 5.12
N LEU A 89 -4.78 20.17 5.96
CA LEU A 89 -3.97 19.85 7.15
C LEU A 89 -2.77 18.94 6.83
N LEU A 90 -2.96 17.90 6.05
CA LEU A 90 -2.00 16.83 5.86
C LEU A 90 -1.62 16.58 4.39
N GLY A 91 -2.45 16.98 3.44
CA GLY A 91 -2.31 16.59 2.04
C GLY A 91 -0.97 16.97 1.40
N LYS A 92 -0.43 18.13 1.78
CA LYS A 92 0.89 18.58 1.31
C LYS A 92 2.00 17.68 1.84
N LYS A 93 1.95 17.34 3.13
CA LYS A 93 2.93 16.47 3.80
C LYS A 93 2.83 15.01 3.30
N LEU A 94 1.62 14.50 3.09
CA LEU A 94 1.40 13.15 2.60
C LEU A 94 1.82 12.95 1.14
N LYS A 95 1.78 14.01 0.32
CA LYS A 95 2.22 13.99 -1.07
C LYS A 95 3.72 14.24 -1.25
N MET A 96 4.39 14.83 -0.27
CA MET A 96 5.82 15.17 -0.39
C MET A 96 6.68 13.93 -0.61
N ALA A 97 6.51 12.89 0.21
CA ALA A 97 7.30 11.69 0.11
C ALA A 97 7.05 10.91 -1.21
N PRO A 98 5.79 10.61 -1.60
CA PRO A 98 5.51 9.99 -2.88
C PRO A 98 6.06 10.75 -4.09
N ASN A 99 5.96 12.07 -4.09
CA ASN A 99 6.48 12.90 -5.18
C ASN A 99 8.01 12.90 -5.23
N PHE A 100 8.67 13.00 -4.07
CA PHE A 100 10.12 12.92 -3.97
C PHE A 100 10.65 11.57 -4.47
N PHE A 101 9.97 10.45 -4.16
CA PHE A 101 10.41 9.11 -4.57
C PHE A 101 10.16 8.82 -6.06
N LYS A 102 9.24 9.52 -6.70
CA LYS A 102 8.89 9.31 -8.12
C LYS A 102 9.56 10.27 -9.07
N HIS A 103 9.93 11.45 -8.60
CA HIS A 103 10.40 12.53 -9.46
C HIS A 103 11.72 13.08 -8.95
N ALA A 104 12.72 13.14 -9.82
CA ALA A 104 13.91 13.94 -9.56
C ALA A 104 13.46 15.40 -9.47
N SER A 105 13.68 16.04 -8.32
CA SER A 105 13.43 17.48 -8.16
C SER A 105 14.45 18.28 -8.97
N THR A 106 14.20 19.58 -9.10
CA THR A 106 15.17 20.52 -9.71
C THR A 106 16.47 20.61 -8.91
N ASP A 107 16.48 20.19 -7.65
CA ASP A 107 17.67 20.08 -6.81
C ASP A 107 18.02 18.60 -6.57
N PRO A 108 19.07 18.06 -7.21
CA PRO A 108 19.50 16.68 -7.06
C PRO A 108 20.05 16.36 -5.65
N ASN A 109 20.41 17.38 -4.88
CA ASN A 109 20.93 17.24 -3.51
C ASN A 109 19.83 17.40 -2.45
N HIS A 110 18.57 17.55 -2.86
CA HIS A 110 17.46 17.68 -1.92
C HIS A 110 17.32 16.45 -1.03
N VAL A 111 17.24 16.67 0.28
CA VAL A 111 17.08 15.61 1.29
C VAL A 111 15.68 15.70 1.89
N LEU A 112 14.92 14.62 1.78
CA LEU A 112 13.61 14.51 2.40
C LEU A 112 13.71 13.86 3.78
N LYS A 113 13.18 14.52 4.81
CA LYS A 113 12.89 13.88 6.10
C LYS A 113 11.55 13.17 6.02
N PHE A 114 11.58 11.85 5.98
CA PHE A 114 10.41 10.99 5.81
C PHE A 114 10.09 10.25 7.10
N ALA A 115 8.82 10.31 7.54
CA ALA A 115 8.33 9.56 8.69
C ALA A 115 7.60 8.29 8.20
N PRO A 116 8.11 7.07 8.43
CA PRO A 116 7.49 5.82 7.94
C PRO A 116 6.03 5.62 8.39
N ALA A 117 5.63 6.21 9.51
CA ALA A 117 4.24 6.16 9.99
C ALA A 117 3.21 6.75 9.00
N VAL A 118 3.65 7.59 8.06
CA VAL A 118 2.80 8.13 6.98
C VAL A 118 2.22 7.01 6.11
N ASN A 119 2.94 5.90 5.95
CA ASN A 119 2.50 4.77 5.15
C ASN A 119 1.20 4.15 5.66
N GLU A 120 0.98 4.15 6.97
CA GLU A 120 -0.25 3.61 7.58
C GLU A 120 -1.49 4.40 7.12
N PHE A 121 -1.37 5.72 7.01
CA PHE A 121 -2.45 6.58 6.55
C PHE A 121 -2.67 6.48 5.04
N LEU A 122 -1.62 6.33 4.25
CA LEU A 122 -1.72 6.09 2.81
C LEU A 122 -2.43 4.76 2.53
N LEU A 123 -2.03 3.70 3.23
CA LEU A 123 -2.63 2.38 3.10
C LEU A 123 -4.10 2.40 3.48
N ILE A 124 -4.46 2.89 4.68
CA ILE A 124 -5.86 2.85 5.12
C ILE A 124 -6.79 3.68 4.22
N ASP A 125 -6.30 4.81 3.70
CA ASP A 125 -7.10 5.62 2.77
C ASP A 125 -7.28 4.94 1.42
N ALA A 126 -6.22 4.30 0.90
CA ALA A 126 -6.28 3.51 -0.32
C ALA A 126 -7.24 2.31 -0.18
N LEU A 127 -7.19 1.58 0.94
CA LEU A 127 -8.11 0.48 1.23
C LEU A 127 -9.57 0.94 1.27
N ASN A 128 -9.83 2.05 1.97
CA ASN A 128 -11.18 2.61 2.06
C ASN A 128 -11.74 3.00 0.69
N LEU A 129 -10.88 3.59 -0.16
CA LEU A 129 -11.29 3.96 -1.50
C LEU A 129 -11.44 2.74 -2.40
N TYR A 130 -10.56 1.73 -2.27
CA TYR A 130 -10.65 0.46 -2.97
C TYR A 130 -11.99 -0.25 -2.66
N GLY A 131 -12.32 -0.40 -1.38
CA GLY A 131 -13.59 -1.00 -0.96
C GLY A 131 -14.83 -0.23 -1.47
N LYS A 132 -14.77 1.12 -1.51
CA LYS A 132 -15.85 1.93 -2.10
C LYS A 132 -16.01 1.68 -3.61
N ILE A 133 -14.92 1.45 -4.33
CA ILE A 133 -14.93 1.28 -5.80
C ILE A 133 -15.34 -0.14 -6.18
N TYR A 134 -14.73 -1.14 -5.56
CA TYR A 134 -14.84 -2.54 -5.96
C TYR A 134 -15.74 -3.40 -5.05
N GLY A 135 -16.14 -2.88 -3.87
CA GLY A 135 -17.12 -3.52 -2.99
C GLY A 135 -16.53 -4.49 -1.96
N SER A 136 -15.37 -5.11 -2.25
CA SER A 136 -14.72 -6.09 -1.38
C SER A 136 -13.24 -5.74 -1.17
N LEU A 137 -12.67 -6.25 -0.09
CA LEU A 137 -11.24 -6.15 0.22
C LEU A 137 -10.62 -7.53 0.17
N SER A 138 -9.34 -7.64 -0.21
CA SER A 138 -8.59 -8.89 -0.08
C SER A 138 -8.44 -9.30 1.39
N PRO A 139 -8.14 -10.56 1.69
CA PRO A 139 -7.84 -11.01 3.06
C PRO A 139 -6.73 -10.19 3.72
N LEU A 140 -5.70 -9.83 2.98
CA LEU A 140 -4.57 -9.05 3.51
C LEU A 140 -4.97 -7.60 3.80
N MET A 141 -5.78 -6.99 2.93
CA MET A 141 -6.37 -5.67 3.16
C MET A 141 -7.27 -5.66 4.40
N ASN A 142 -8.11 -6.67 4.60
CA ASN A 142 -8.95 -6.82 5.78
C ASN A 142 -8.10 -6.95 7.05
N THR A 143 -7.00 -7.73 6.99
CA THR A 143 -6.06 -7.87 8.11
C THR A 143 -5.44 -6.54 8.50
N PHE A 144 -4.99 -5.74 7.51
CA PHE A 144 -4.42 -4.42 7.78
C PHE A 144 -5.47 -3.46 8.35
N ARG A 145 -6.70 -3.48 7.81
CA ARG A 145 -7.81 -2.68 8.34
C ARG A 145 -8.10 -3.01 9.79
N ALA A 146 -8.16 -4.31 10.14
CA ALA A 146 -8.34 -4.76 11.51
C ALA A 146 -7.21 -4.25 12.42
N TRP A 147 -5.95 -4.38 12.00
CA TRP A 147 -4.82 -3.84 12.74
C TRP A 147 -4.93 -2.34 12.96
N PHE A 148 -5.21 -1.58 11.90
CA PHE A 148 -5.29 -0.12 11.98
C PHE A 148 -6.38 0.32 12.95
N VAL A 149 -7.53 -0.31 12.91
CA VAL A 149 -8.67 -0.02 13.78
C VAL A 149 -8.34 -0.35 15.24
N VAL A 150 -7.74 -1.51 15.52
CA VAL A 150 -7.37 -1.95 16.87
C VAL A 150 -6.29 -1.04 17.47
N VAL A 151 -5.26 -0.71 16.70
CA VAL A 151 -4.08 0.01 17.22
C VAL A 151 -4.24 1.52 17.14
N ARG A 152 -4.82 2.06 16.05
CA ARG A 152 -4.95 3.50 15.79
C ARG A 152 -6.35 4.05 16.08
N GLY A 153 -7.38 3.22 15.98
CA GLY A 153 -8.78 3.59 16.24
C GLY A 153 -9.18 3.54 17.71
N ARG A 154 -8.32 3.04 18.59
CA ARG A 154 -8.59 2.91 20.03
C ARG A 154 -9.02 4.25 20.64
N GLY A 155 -10.16 4.22 21.36
CA GLY A 155 -10.75 5.41 21.98
C GLY A 155 -11.58 6.30 21.04
N ARG A 156 -11.68 5.94 19.75
CA ARG A 156 -12.51 6.66 18.77
C ARG A 156 -13.72 5.87 18.29
N MET A 157 -13.70 4.56 18.47
CA MET A 157 -14.77 3.64 18.13
C MET A 157 -15.25 2.89 19.38
N ARG A 158 -16.52 2.52 19.41
CA ARG A 158 -17.07 1.68 20.48
C ARG A 158 -16.51 0.25 20.34
N SER A 159 -16.32 -0.43 21.45
CA SER A 159 -15.78 -1.80 21.48
C SER A 159 -16.61 -2.77 20.62
N GLU A 160 -17.91 -2.59 20.55
CA GLU A 160 -18.82 -3.39 19.72
C GLU A 160 -18.58 -3.20 18.22
N GLU A 161 -18.34 -1.95 17.78
CA GLU A 161 -18.01 -1.64 16.37
C GLU A 161 -16.66 -2.20 15.97
N LEU A 162 -15.69 -2.20 16.90
CA LEU A 162 -14.38 -2.82 16.71
C LEU A 162 -14.51 -4.34 16.57
N GLN A 163 -15.33 -4.97 17.41
CA GLN A 163 -15.50 -6.42 17.43
C GLN A 163 -16.09 -6.96 16.12
N ILE A 164 -16.97 -6.21 15.45
CA ILE A 164 -17.55 -6.58 14.14
C ILE A 164 -16.48 -6.66 13.04
N MET A 165 -15.39 -5.91 13.18
CA MET A 165 -14.29 -5.86 12.21
C MET A 165 -13.19 -6.89 12.48
N LEU A 166 -13.33 -7.68 13.53
CA LEU A 166 -12.34 -8.67 13.95
C LEU A 166 -12.86 -10.09 13.73
N PRO A 167 -11.96 -11.05 13.56
CA PRO A 167 -12.33 -12.46 13.55
C PRO A 167 -13.08 -12.86 14.81
N GLN A 168 -14.02 -13.80 14.67
CA GLN A 168 -14.81 -14.28 15.77
C GLN A 168 -13.93 -14.83 16.91
N GLY A 169 -14.19 -14.40 18.14
CA GLY A 169 -13.43 -14.82 19.32
C GLY A 169 -12.11 -14.08 19.56
N ALA A 170 -11.71 -13.15 18.72
CA ALA A 170 -10.51 -12.34 18.94
C ALA A 170 -10.77 -11.27 20.02
N LEU A 171 -9.91 -11.22 21.06
CA LEU A 171 -9.96 -10.20 22.09
C LEU A 171 -9.07 -9.03 21.72
N ILE A 172 -9.63 -7.83 21.70
CA ILE A 172 -8.92 -6.57 21.35
C ILE A 172 -7.68 -6.36 22.24
N GLU A 173 -7.82 -6.65 23.54
CA GLU A 173 -6.76 -6.46 24.52
C GLU A 173 -5.51 -7.34 24.27
N ASP A 174 -5.71 -8.50 23.68
CA ASP A 174 -4.63 -9.40 23.30
C ASP A 174 -3.99 -8.97 21.98
N LEU A 175 -4.81 -8.54 21.02
CA LEU A 175 -4.33 -8.10 19.71
C LEU A 175 -3.47 -6.85 19.77
N ILE A 176 -3.75 -5.93 20.70
CA ILE A 176 -2.98 -4.68 20.86
C ILE A 176 -1.53 -4.93 21.29
N LYS A 177 -1.28 -6.03 22.01
CA LYS A 177 0.05 -6.36 22.54
C LYS A 177 0.95 -6.99 21.50
N LEU A 178 0.39 -7.43 20.38
CA LEU A 178 1.12 -8.12 19.33
C LEU A 178 2.00 -7.16 18.52
N SER A 179 3.19 -7.63 18.16
CA SER A 179 3.96 -7.02 17.08
C SER A 179 3.20 -7.13 15.75
N ARG A 180 3.61 -6.36 14.74
CA ARG A 180 2.99 -6.43 13.40
C ARG A 180 3.02 -7.86 12.84
N ARG A 181 4.15 -8.54 12.99
CA ARG A 181 4.34 -9.90 12.49
C ARG A 181 3.44 -10.91 13.22
N GLU A 182 3.38 -10.86 14.53
CA GLU A 182 2.47 -11.71 15.31
C GLU A 182 1.01 -11.43 14.98
N PHE A 183 0.66 -10.17 14.72
CA PHE A 183 -0.70 -9.79 14.37
C PHE A 183 -1.14 -10.43 13.04
N ILE A 184 -0.33 -10.34 11.99
CA ILE A 184 -0.67 -10.95 10.70
C ILE A 184 -0.72 -12.47 10.80
N GLU A 185 0.22 -13.10 11.51
CA GLU A 185 0.25 -14.56 11.70
C GLU A 185 -1.02 -15.06 12.44
N LYS A 186 -1.55 -14.26 13.36
CA LYS A 186 -2.75 -14.61 14.14
C LYS A 186 -4.07 -14.29 13.43
N VAL A 187 -4.14 -13.16 12.74
CA VAL A 187 -5.42 -12.61 12.22
C VAL A 187 -5.67 -12.95 10.75
N PHE A 188 -4.63 -13.00 9.93
CA PHE A 188 -4.75 -13.24 8.49
C PHE A 188 -5.43 -14.56 8.12
N PRO A 189 -5.16 -15.72 8.80
CA PRO A 189 -5.82 -16.98 8.48
C PRO A 189 -7.35 -16.89 8.51
N ALA A 190 -7.91 -16.17 9.48
CA ALA A 190 -9.36 -16.04 9.63
C ALA A 190 -10.04 -15.28 8.47
N PHE A 191 -9.33 -14.36 7.80
CA PHE A 191 -9.86 -13.68 6.62
C PHE A 191 -9.60 -14.44 5.30
N ARG A 192 -8.76 -15.48 5.33
CA ARG A 192 -8.46 -16.30 4.16
C ARG A 192 -9.47 -17.44 3.97
N GLU A 193 -10.14 -17.82 5.03
CA GLU A 193 -11.09 -18.95 5.05
C GLU A 193 -12.53 -18.53 4.69
N GLU A 194 -12.81 -17.23 4.56
CA GLU A 194 -14.07 -16.66 4.07
C GLU A 194 -14.06 -16.52 2.53
#